data_90d61a74f9228a820ca2e3494698bd30
#
_entry.id   90d61a74f9228a820ca2e3494698bd30
#
_cell.length_a   1.000
_cell.length_b   1.000
_cell.length_c   1.000
_cell.angle_alpha   90.00
_cell.angle_beta   90.00
_cell.angle_gamma   90.00
#
_symmetry.space_group_name_H-M   'P 1'
#
loop_
_entity.id
_entity.type
_entity.pdbx_description
1 polymer ?
#
loop_
_entity_poly.entity_id
_entity_poly.type
_entity_poly.pdbx_seq_one_letter_code
_entity_poly.pdbx_strand_id
1 'polypeptide(L)'
;MTNTPARTLLLAVAALALSSATALAGAPMGKGQAGFFRMKVGDFEVTALSDGTAELPMDQLLSGTTPDKVKKALAAAFLKAPTETSVNGFLVNTGSKLVLIDTGAATLFGPTLGKLVASLKAAGYQPEQIDEIYVTHMHADHVGGLAAGDKPVFINATVRAGKAEGEFWLSQANMDKAPDTMKDFFKGAMASLKPYVSANKYKPIEGADVELVPGIHALATPGHTPGHTIYAVESKGEKMVFGGDLMHVAAVQFADPSVTIQFDSNPKAAAPERKKLYADAAAKGYFLAFSHVSFPGIGHVRKAGAGYEWVPVNYTNK
;
A
#
# COMPACT_ATOMS: atom_id res chain seq x y z
N MET A 1 96.81 -14.28 41.98
CA MET A 1 95.70 -13.51 42.53
C MET A 1 95.44 -12.36 41.57
N THR A 2 94.58 -12.55 40.59
CA THR A 2 94.26 -11.46 39.63
C THR A 2 92.75 -11.50 39.41
N ASN A 3 92.12 -10.50 39.95
CA ASN A 3 90.67 -10.27 39.76
C ASN A 3 90.42 -9.60 38.40
N THR A 4 89.58 -10.21 37.63
CA THR A 4 89.06 -9.65 36.38
C THR A 4 87.64 -9.17 36.60
N PRO A 5 87.28 -7.93 36.31
CA PRO A 5 85.84 -7.50 36.42
C PRO A 5 85.03 -7.83 35.17
N ALA A 6 83.87 -8.41 35.41
CA ALA A 6 82.89 -8.69 34.41
C ALA A 6 82.24 -7.41 33.81
N ARG A 7 82.27 -7.29 32.49
CA ARG A 7 81.57 -6.24 31.75
C ARG A 7 80.13 -6.68 31.53
N THR A 8 79.21 -5.98 32.15
CA THR A 8 77.78 -6.13 31.93
C THR A 8 77.42 -5.37 30.68
N LEU A 9 76.93 -6.09 29.67
CA LEU A 9 76.41 -5.56 28.40
C LEU A 9 74.91 -5.25 28.57
N LEU A 10 74.58 -3.96 28.63
CA LEU A 10 73.12 -3.54 28.57
C LEU A 10 72.64 -3.58 27.12
N LEU A 11 71.77 -4.51 26.83
CA LEU A 11 70.96 -4.53 25.59
C LEU A 11 69.73 -3.63 25.77
N ALA A 12 69.77 -2.47 25.12
CA ALA A 12 68.58 -1.59 24.98
C ALA A 12 67.70 -2.15 23.91
N VAL A 13 66.55 -2.72 24.29
CA VAL A 13 65.46 -3.14 23.36
C VAL A 13 64.63 -1.91 23.12
N ALA A 14 64.74 -1.30 21.93
CA ALA A 14 63.82 -0.27 21.47
C ALA A 14 62.51 -0.94 20.98
N ALA A 15 61.48 -0.86 21.78
CA ALA A 15 60.12 -1.26 21.38
C ALA A 15 59.53 -0.19 20.45
N LEU A 16 59.50 -0.45 19.15
CA LEU A 16 58.72 0.33 18.19
C LEU A 16 57.26 0.03 18.41
N ALA A 17 56.51 0.94 19.07
CA ALA A 17 55.08 0.91 19.12
C ALA A 17 54.51 1.33 17.74
N LEU A 18 54.15 0.38 16.89
CA LEU A 18 53.30 0.63 15.73
C LEU A 18 51.92 0.97 16.25
N SER A 19 51.58 2.25 16.33
CA SER A 19 50.22 2.73 16.48
C SER A 19 49.50 2.47 15.15
N SER A 20 48.78 1.35 15.08
CA SER A 20 47.82 1.09 14.04
C SER A 20 46.67 2.10 14.19
N ALA A 21 46.72 3.20 13.45
CA ALA A 21 45.58 4.07 13.28
C ALA A 21 44.49 3.26 12.56
N THR A 22 43.59 2.65 13.31
CA THR A 22 42.33 2.13 12.74
C THR A 22 41.61 3.33 12.17
N ALA A 23 41.65 3.49 10.85
CA ALA A 23 40.75 4.41 10.16
C ALA A 23 39.33 4.04 10.59
N LEU A 24 38.70 4.93 11.35
CA LEU A 24 37.26 4.80 11.68
C LEU A 24 36.53 4.86 10.33
N ALA A 25 36.14 3.70 9.82
CA ALA A 25 35.23 3.64 8.71
C ALA A 25 33.95 4.40 9.13
N GLY A 26 33.50 5.33 8.30
CA GLY A 26 32.29 6.08 8.57
C GLY A 26 31.10 5.11 8.84
N ALA A 27 30.09 5.56 9.55
CA ALA A 27 28.90 4.76 9.80
C ALA A 27 28.33 4.24 8.48
N PRO A 28 27.92 2.97 8.39
CA PRO A 28 27.29 2.44 7.19
C PRO A 28 26.00 3.20 6.89
N MET A 29 25.71 3.40 5.60
CA MET A 29 24.45 4.03 5.19
C MET A 29 23.26 3.16 5.61
N GLY A 30 22.16 3.80 6.03
CA GLY A 30 20.93 3.12 6.38
C GLY A 30 20.34 2.33 5.20
N LYS A 31 19.72 1.20 5.50
CA LYS A 31 19.14 0.29 4.51
C LYS A 31 17.61 0.36 4.54
N GLY A 32 17.03 1.26 3.76
CA GLY A 32 15.58 1.36 3.60
C GLY A 32 14.93 2.49 4.40
N GLN A 33 13.64 2.66 4.18
CA GLN A 33 12.78 3.67 4.78
C GLN A 33 11.87 3.04 5.84
N ALA A 34 11.33 3.85 6.77
CA ALA A 34 10.27 3.42 7.66
C ALA A 34 9.01 3.09 6.82
N GLY A 35 8.49 1.88 6.96
CA GLY A 35 7.36 1.39 6.17
C GLY A 35 6.00 1.70 6.79
N PHE A 36 5.90 2.59 7.77
CA PHE A 36 4.62 2.97 8.36
C PHE A 36 4.55 4.48 8.70
N PHE A 37 3.34 5.01 8.63
CA PHE A 37 2.99 6.36 9.05
C PHE A 37 1.67 6.31 9.81
N ARG A 38 1.58 6.99 10.97
CA ARG A 38 0.43 6.92 11.87
C ARG A 38 -0.19 8.28 12.10
N MET A 39 -1.53 8.32 12.12
CA MET A 39 -2.32 9.50 12.46
C MET A 39 -3.63 9.10 13.14
N LYS A 40 -4.38 10.08 13.62
CA LYS A 40 -5.73 9.88 14.14
C LYS A 40 -6.79 10.38 13.16
N VAL A 41 -7.96 9.75 13.24
CA VAL A 41 -9.23 10.20 12.67
C VAL A 41 -10.24 10.11 13.81
N GLY A 42 -10.48 11.22 14.48
CA GLY A 42 -11.21 11.26 15.74
C GLY A 42 -10.54 10.39 16.81
N ASP A 43 -11.27 9.41 17.35
CA ASP A 43 -10.76 8.45 18.33
C ASP A 43 -10.02 7.25 17.67
N PHE A 44 -10.14 7.07 16.36
CA PHE A 44 -9.50 5.96 15.66
C PHE A 44 -8.04 6.27 15.31
N GLU A 45 -7.19 5.26 15.40
CA GLU A 45 -5.83 5.34 14.88
C GLU A 45 -5.78 4.74 13.47
N VAL A 46 -5.24 5.47 12.52
CA VAL A 46 -4.99 5.01 11.15
C VAL A 46 -3.49 4.92 10.92
N THR A 47 -3.02 3.76 10.50
CA THR A 47 -1.62 3.52 10.16
C THR A 47 -1.52 3.12 8.69
N ALA A 48 -0.91 3.96 7.85
CA ALA A 48 -0.50 3.58 6.50
C ALA A 48 0.67 2.61 6.59
N LEU A 49 0.63 1.54 5.79
CA LEU A 49 1.63 0.49 5.71
C LEU A 49 2.14 0.37 4.28
N SER A 50 3.43 0.58 4.06
CA SER A 50 4.04 0.39 2.75
C SER A 50 4.31 -1.09 2.49
N ASP A 51 3.82 -1.59 1.35
CA ASP A 51 4.22 -2.89 0.81
C ASP A 51 5.49 -2.80 -0.04
N GLY A 52 5.86 -1.58 -0.43
CA GLY A 52 6.97 -1.26 -1.31
C GLY A 52 6.52 -0.45 -2.52
N THR A 53 7.36 -0.48 -3.57
CA THR A 53 7.12 0.24 -4.82
C THR A 53 7.39 -0.66 -6.03
N ALA A 54 6.69 -0.39 -7.14
CA ALA A 54 6.92 -1.03 -8.42
C ALA A 54 7.08 0.03 -9.53
N GLU A 55 8.02 -0.18 -10.45
CA GLU A 55 8.16 0.67 -11.64
C GLU A 55 7.15 0.24 -12.71
N LEU A 56 6.21 1.13 -13.04
CA LEU A 56 5.15 0.88 -14.02
C LEU A 56 5.22 1.88 -15.18
N PRO A 57 5.00 1.44 -16.44
CA PRO A 57 5.02 2.30 -17.63
C PRO A 57 3.69 3.10 -17.72
N MET A 58 3.46 4.02 -16.78
CA MET A 58 2.20 4.74 -16.63
C MET A 58 1.83 5.58 -17.86
N ASP A 59 2.82 6.02 -18.64
CA ASP A 59 2.62 6.69 -19.93
C ASP A 59 1.98 5.79 -20.99
N GLN A 60 2.09 4.48 -20.86
CA GLN A 60 1.47 3.47 -21.71
C GLN A 60 0.19 2.90 -21.13
N LEU A 61 0.09 2.80 -19.79
CA LEU A 61 -1.04 2.18 -19.10
C LEU A 61 -2.25 3.09 -18.97
N LEU A 62 -2.05 4.41 -18.88
CA LEU A 62 -3.16 5.35 -18.78
C LEU A 62 -3.90 5.49 -20.12
N SER A 63 -5.23 5.56 -20.05
CA SER A 63 -6.16 5.63 -21.17
C SER A 63 -6.99 6.91 -21.11
N GLY A 64 -7.50 7.37 -22.26
CA GLY A 64 -8.23 8.66 -22.33
C GLY A 64 -7.29 9.88 -22.36
N THR A 65 -6.00 9.66 -22.51
CA THR A 65 -4.94 10.67 -22.61
C THR A 65 -3.87 10.22 -23.61
N THR A 66 -2.78 10.96 -23.77
CA THR A 66 -1.65 10.58 -24.62
C THR A 66 -0.38 10.39 -23.81
N PRO A 67 0.57 9.52 -24.24
CA PRO A 67 1.84 9.32 -23.56
C PRO A 67 2.61 10.62 -23.30
N ASP A 68 2.60 11.55 -24.24
CA ASP A 68 3.30 12.84 -24.08
C ASP A 68 2.66 13.74 -23.01
N LYS A 69 1.32 13.74 -22.92
CA LYS A 69 0.63 14.47 -21.83
C LYS A 69 0.95 13.85 -20.47
N VAL A 70 1.00 12.52 -20.39
CA VAL A 70 1.38 11.81 -19.14
C VAL A 70 2.81 12.14 -18.76
N LYS A 71 3.77 12.01 -19.70
CA LYS A 71 5.19 12.35 -19.46
C LYS A 71 5.36 13.81 -19.01
N LYS A 72 4.63 14.74 -19.63
CA LYS A 72 4.65 16.16 -19.23
C LYS A 72 4.11 16.36 -17.79
N ALA A 73 3.02 15.70 -17.45
CA ALA A 73 2.44 15.77 -16.09
C ALA A 73 3.37 15.14 -15.05
N LEU A 74 3.97 13.98 -15.35
CA LEU A 74 4.98 13.34 -14.50
C LEU A 74 6.18 14.25 -14.29
N ALA A 75 6.73 14.85 -15.36
CA ALA A 75 7.89 15.75 -15.28
C ALA A 75 7.57 17.01 -14.43
N ALA A 76 6.36 17.55 -14.52
CA ALA A 76 5.92 18.67 -13.67
C ALA A 76 5.85 18.29 -12.19
N ALA A 77 5.68 17.00 -11.87
CA ALA A 77 5.72 16.44 -10.52
C ALA A 77 7.10 15.87 -10.15
N PHE A 78 8.16 16.16 -10.93
CA PHE A 78 9.51 15.63 -10.77
C PHE A 78 9.58 14.10 -10.82
N LEU A 79 8.67 13.48 -11.55
CA LEU A 79 8.60 12.03 -11.82
C LEU A 79 8.97 11.74 -13.29
N LYS A 80 9.17 10.47 -13.60
CA LYS A 80 9.45 9.98 -14.96
C LYS A 80 8.69 8.67 -15.24
N ALA A 81 8.62 8.27 -16.52
CA ALA A 81 8.20 6.94 -16.91
C ALA A 81 9.46 6.05 -17.19
N PRO A 82 9.50 4.76 -16.75
CA PRO A 82 8.51 4.14 -15.88
C PRO A 82 8.41 4.87 -14.54
N THR A 83 7.21 4.85 -13.94
CA THR A 83 6.93 5.59 -12.70
C THR A 83 7.02 4.65 -11.51
N GLU A 84 7.83 5.01 -10.53
CA GLU A 84 7.89 4.30 -9.27
C GLU A 84 6.58 4.53 -8.50
N THR A 85 5.78 3.48 -8.39
CA THR A 85 4.42 3.49 -7.88
C THR A 85 4.36 2.79 -6.54
N SER A 86 3.84 3.46 -5.51
CA SER A 86 3.65 2.87 -4.18
C SER A 86 2.55 1.80 -4.20
N VAL A 87 2.68 0.81 -3.32
CA VAL A 87 1.60 -0.07 -2.91
C VAL A 87 1.41 0.09 -1.41
N ASN A 88 0.27 0.64 -1.00
CA ASN A 88 -0.06 0.96 0.38
C ASN A 88 -1.27 0.15 0.85
N GLY A 89 -1.17 -0.46 2.03
CA GLY A 89 -2.31 -0.91 2.82
C GLY A 89 -2.52 -0.01 4.03
N PHE A 90 -3.65 -0.17 4.72
CA PHE A 90 -3.97 0.72 5.84
C PHE A 90 -4.56 -0.07 6.99
N LEU A 91 -4.03 0.14 8.20
CA LEU A 91 -4.57 -0.43 9.43
C LEU A 91 -5.40 0.61 10.15
N VAL A 92 -6.62 0.26 10.53
CA VAL A 92 -7.50 1.07 11.38
C VAL A 92 -7.67 0.37 12.71
N ASN A 93 -7.24 1.02 13.78
CA ASN A 93 -7.51 0.60 15.14
C ASN A 93 -8.66 1.44 15.70
N THR A 94 -9.81 0.82 15.88
CA THR A 94 -11.01 1.48 16.44
C THR A 94 -11.05 1.50 17.96
N GLY A 95 -10.04 0.92 18.63
CA GLY A 95 -10.04 0.64 20.06
C GLY A 95 -10.72 -0.68 20.44
N SER A 96 -11.62 -1.18 19.60
CA SER A 96 -12.31 -2.47 19.80
C SER A 96 -12.00 -3.50 18.71
N LYS A 97 -11.55 -3.05 17.53
CA LYS A 97 -11.22 -3.87 16.38
C LYS A 97 -9.96 -3.36 15.68
N LEU A 98 -9.15 -4.29 15.19
CA LEU A 98 -8.07 -4.03 14.25
C LEU A 98 -8.54 -4.44 12.85
N VAL A 99 -8.72 -3.46 11.99
CA VAL A 99 -9.19 -3.63 10.61
C VAL A 99 -8.07 -3.30 9.65
N LEU A 100 -7.67 -4.25 8.81
CA LEU A 100 -6.68 -4.03 7.77
C LEU A 100 -7.40 -3.83 6.42
N ILE A 101 -7.07 -2.75 5.71
CA ILE A 101 -7.58 -2.46 4.37
C ILE A 101 -6.47 -2.77 3.38
N ASP A 102 -6.69 -3.78 2.53
CA ASP A 102 -5.76 -4.43 1.62
C ASP A 102 -4.52 -5.01 2.31
N THR A 103 -3.84 -5.94 1.65
CA THR A 103 -2.77 -6.74 2.25
C THR A 103 -1.45 -6.71 1.49
N GLY A 104 -1.35 -5.88 0.44
CA GLY A 104 -0.17 -5.84 -0.43
C GLY A 104 -0.06 -7.04 -1.36
N ALA A 105 1.05 -7.11 -2.07
CA ALA A 105 1.29 -8.07 -3.16
C ALA A 105 1.95 -9.37 -2.71
N ALA A 106 2.62 -9.38 -1.57
CA ALA A 106 3.57 -10.44 -1.20
C ALA A 106 4.54 -10.77 -2.36
N THR A 107 4.48 -11.98 -2.94
CA THR A 107 5.34 -12.41 -4.05
C THR A 107 4.67 -12.32 -5.43
N LEU A 108 3.42 -11.87 -5.50
CA LEU A 108 2.62 -11.94 -6.72
C LEU A 108 2.92 -10.82 -7.73
N PHE A 109 3.58 -9.74 -7.32
CA PHE A 109 3.82 -8.57 -8.18
C PHE A 109 5.28 -8.11 -8.19
N GLY A 110 6.22 -9.07 -8.17
CA GLY A 110 7.65 -8.82 -8.29
C GLY A 110 8.38 -8.65 -6.95
N PRO A 111 9.73 -8.53 -6.99
CA PRO A 111 10.58 -8.66 -5.81
C PRO A 111 10.70 -7.39 -4.96
N THR A 112 10.20 -6.25 -5.45
CA THR A 112 10.31 -4.95 -4.75
C THR A 112 9.16 -4.69 -3.77
N LEU A 113 8.09 -5.49 -3.85
CA LEU A 113 6.92 -5.50 -2.98
C LEU A 113 7.00 -6.59 -1.90
N GLY A 114 5.91 -6.84 -1.19
CA GLY A 114 5.81 -7.88 -0.16
C GLY A 114 6.32 -7.45 1.22
N LYS A 115 6.37 -6.16 1.50
CA LYS A 115 6.89 -5.62 2.77
C LYS A 115 5.80 -5.25 3.78
N LEU A 116 4.52 -5.36 3.43
CA LEU A 116 3.41 -4.90 4.27
C LEU A 116 3.41 -5.55 5.65
N VAL A 117 3.63 -6.86 5.76
CA VAL A 117 3.70 -7.56 7.05
C VAL A 117 4.90 -7.08 7.88
N ALA A 118 6.04 -6.79 7.25
CA ALA A 118 7.19 -6.22 7.95
C ALA A 118 6.89 -4.81 8.46
N SER A 119 6.20 -3.99 7.65
CA SER A 119 5.75 -2.64 8.02
C SER A 119 4.73 -2.67 9.16
N LEU A 120 3.79 -3.63 9.14
CA LEU A 120 2.83 -3.88 10.22
C LEU A 120 3.56 -4.20 11.54
N LYS A 121 4.54 -5.10 11.50
CA LYS A 121 5.35 -5.46 12.67
C LYS A 121 6.18 -4.28 13.18
N ALA A 122 6.77 -3.50 12.29
CA ALA A 122 7.50 -2.29 12.65
C ALA A 122 6.59 -1.23 13.29
N ALA A 123 5.31 -1.18 12.90
CA ALA A 123 4.29 -0.34 13.52
C ALA A 123 3.82 -0.84 14.91
N GLY A 124 4.29 -2.02 15.35
CA GLY A 124 3.99 -2.58 16.67
C GLY A 124 2.82 -3.57 16.71
N TYR A 125 2.30 -3.99 15.55
CA TYR A 125 1.21 -4.94 15.44
C TYR A 125 1.67 -6.28 14.87
N GLN A 126 0.94 -7.35 15.16
CA GLN A 126 1.19 -8.69 14.62
C GLN A 126 0.03 -9.14 13.73
N PRO A 127 0.27 -9.96 12.68
CA PRO A 127 -0.79 -10.46 11.80
C PRO A 127 -1.92 -11.17 12.55
N GLU A 128 -1.61 -11.86 13.64
CA GLU A 128 -2.56 -12.60 14.47
C GLU A 128 -3.53 -11.71 15.25
N GLN A 129 -3.22 -10.41 15.38
CA GLN A 129 -4.08 -9.42 16.06
C GLN A 129 -5.16 -8.85 15.15
N ILE A 130 -5.07 -9.04 13.83
CA ILE A 130 -6.03 -8.50 12.87
C ILE A 130 -7.36 -9.25 12.99
N ASP A 131 -8.43 -8.51 13.28
CA ASP A 131 -9.79 -9.05 13.42
C ASP A 131 -10.50 -9.16 12.07
N GLU A 132 -10.37 -8.13 11.24
CA GLU A 132 -11.06 -8.01 9.96
C GLU A 132 -10.09 -7.53 8.88
N ILE A 133 -10.24 -8.04 7.66
CA ILE A 133 -9.55 -7.53 6.48
C ILE A 133 -10.60 -7.12 5.46
N TYR A 134 -10.53 -5.86 5.03
CA TYR A 134 -11.44 -5.30 4.04
C TYR A 134 -10.66 -5.11 2.73
N VAL A 135 -11.01 -5.89 1.74
CA VAL A 135 -10.37 -5.89 0.42
C VAL A 135 -11.10 -4.92 -0.48
N THR A 136 -10.37 -3.94 -1.02
CA THR A 136 -10.95 -2.99 -1.98
C THR A 136 -11.33 -3.69 -3.27
N HIS A 137 -10.43 -4.56 -3.77
CA HIS A 137 -10.64 -5.41 -4.93
C HIS A 137 -9.57 -6.53 -4.97
N MET A 138 -9.73 -7.51 -5.86
CA MET A 138 -8.91 -8.73 -5.82
C MET A 138 -7.75 -8.74 -6.82
N HIS A 139 -7.16 -7.61 -7.17
CA HIS A 139 -5.87 -7.61 -7.86
C HIS A 139 -4.73 -8.07 -6.93
N ALA A 140 -3.64 -8.54 -7.53
CA ALA A 140 -2.57 -9.23 -6.82
C ALA A 140 -1.91 -8.36 -5.73
N ASP A 141 -1.79 -7.07 -5.95
CA ASP A 141 -1.16 -6.11 -5.04
C ASP A 141 -2.07 -5.63 -3.89
N HIS A 142 -3.33 -6.11 -3.86
CA HIS A 142 -4.28 -5.89 -2.76
C HIS A 142 -4.55 -7.14 -1.94
N VAL A 143 -4.52 -8.33 -2.58
CA VAL A 143 -4.83 -9.59 -1.89
C VAL A 143 -3.65 -10.53 -1.71
N GLY A 144 -2.51 -10.27 -2.36
CA GLY A 144 -1.36 -11.19 -2.37
C GLY A 144 -0.83 -11.51 -0.97
N GLY A 145 -0.89 -10.55 -0.05
CA GLY A 145 -0.45 -10.74 1.32
C GLY A 145 -1.38 -11.58 2.21
N LEU A 146 -2.57 -11.95 1.74
CA LEU A 146 -3.51 -12.79 2.51
C LEU A 146 -2.96 -14.17 2.82
N ALA A 147 -2.20 -14.78 1.89
CA ALA A 147 -1.74 -16.15 2.02
C ALA A 147 -0.24 -16.31 1.76
N ALA A 148 0.37 -17.25 2.45
CA ALA A 148 1.72 -17.75 2.20
C ALA A 148 1.62 -19.23 1.77
N GLY A 149 1.57 -19.47 0.47
CA GLY A 149 1.16 -20.78 -0.08
C GLY A 149 -0.29 -21.09 0.31
N ASP A 150 -0.55 -22.26 0.86
CA ASP A 150 -1.90 -22.66 1.29
C ASP A 150 -2.25 -22.23 2.73
N LYS A 151 -1.42 -21.39 3.39
CA LYS A 151 -1.65 -20.99 4.78
C LYS A 151 -2.10 -19.51 4.85
N PRO A 152 -3.11 -19.17 5.69
CA PRO A 152 -3.47 -17.78 5.91
C PRO A 152 -2.36 -17.07 6.69
N VAL A 153 -2.04 -15.84 6.29
CA VAL A 153 -1.10 -14.96 7.01
C VAL A 153 -1.78 -14.35 8.24
N PHE A 154 -3.02 -13.93 8.10
CA PHE A 154 -3.82 -13.29 9.17
C PHE A 154 -4.81 -14.31 9.72
N ILE A 155 -4.28 -15.24 10.53
CA ILE A 155 -4.99 -16.48 10.92
C ILE A 155 -6.32 -16.25 11.68
N ASN A 156 -6.46 -15.12 12.38
CA ASN A 156 -7.67 -14.79 13.14
C ASN A 156 -8.69 -13.96 12.34
N ALA A 157 -8.24 -13.32 11.26
CA ALA A 157 -9.05 -12.36 10.53
C ALA A 157 -10.24 -12.99 9.76
N THR A 158 -11.34 -12.25 9.72
CA THR A 158 -12.40 -12.43 8.72
C THR A 158 -12.08 -11.53 7.52
N VAL A 159 -12.07 -12.08 6.30
CA VAL A 159 -11.84 -11.33 5.07
C VAL A 159 -13.16 -10.96 4.42
N ARG A 160 -13.31 -9.69 4.03
CA ARG A 160 -14.49 -9.19 3.35
C ARG A 160 -14.12 -8.48 2.06
N ALA A 161 -14.92 -8.67 1.02
CA ALA A 161 -14.88 -7.94 -0.24
C ALA A 161 -16.28 -7.80 -0.79
N GLY A 162 -16.50 -6.88 -1.70
CA GLY A 162 -17.78 -6.75 -2.41
C GLY A 162 -18.23 -8.11 -3.01
N LYS A 163 -19.52 -8.44 -2.91
CA LYS A 163 -20.04 -9.72 -3.41
C LYS A 163 -19.70 -9.93 -4.88
N ALA A 164 -19.91 -8.92 -5.71
CA ALA A 164 -19.60 -8.98 -7.14
C ALA A 164 -18.09 -9.22 -7.41
N GLU A 165 -17.22 -8.79 -6.51
CA GLU A 165 -15.77 -9.03 -6.58
C GLU A 165 -15.45 -10.52 -6.45
N GLY A 166 -15.97 -11.14 -5.40
CA GLY A 166 -15.82 -12.58 -5.18
C GLY A 166 -16.46 -13.42 -6.27
N GLU A 167 -17.70 -13.08 -6.69
CA GLU A 167 -18.40 -13.78 -7.77
C GLU A 167 -17.64 -13.70 -9.10
N PHE A 168 -16.89 -12.63 -9.35
CA PHE A 168 -16.09 -12.50 -10.56
C PHE A 168 -14.76 -13.24 -10.43
N TRP A 169 -13.91 -12.88 -9.47
CA TRP A 169 -12.51 -13.33 -9.40
C TRP A 169 -12.32 -14.75 -8.86
N LEU A 170 -13.27 -15.27 -8.04
CA LEU A 170 -13.19 -16.62 -7.50
C LEU A 170 -13.95 -17.65 -8.35
N SER A 171 -14.37 -17.27 -9.55
CA SER A 171 -15.10 -18.12 -10.50
C SER A 171 -14.18 -18.77 -11.52
N GLN A 172 -14.03 -20.10 -11.46
CA GLN A 172 -13.30 -20.88 -12.46
C GLN A 172 -13.89 -20.65 -13.87
N ALA A 173 -15.22 -20.60 -13.98
CA ALA A 173 -15.89 -20.38 -15.27
C ALA A 173 -15.59 -19.01 -15.88
N ASN A 174 -15.37 -17.96 -15.05
CA ASN A 174 -14.93 -16.65 -15.54
C ASN A 174 -13.47 -16.70 -15.97
N MET A 175 -12.59 -17.35 -15.19
CA MET A 175 -11.19 -17.55 -15.55
C MET A 175 -11.03 -18.29 -16.88
N ASP A 176 -11.82 -19.35 -17.11
CA ASP A 176 -11.74 -20.15 -18.33
C ASP A 176 -12.11 -19.34 -19.58
N LYS A 177 -13.04 -18.38 -19.44
CA LYS A 177 -13.47 -17.47 -20.50
C LYS A 177 -12.58 -16.24 -20.67
N ALA A 178 -11.73 -15.94 -19.70
CA ALA A 178 -10.89 -14.75 -19.70
C ALA A 178 -9.75 -14.87 -20.72
N PRO A 179 -9.30 -13.75 -21.31
CA PRO A 179 -8.08 -13.73 -22.11
C PRO A 179 -6.88 -14.24 -21.29
N ASP A 180 -5.90 -14.85 -21.96
CA ASP A 180 -4.72 -15.42 -21.28
C ASP A 180 -3.98 -14.39 -20.44
N THR A 181 -3.94 -13.13 -20.87
CA THR A 181 -3.35 -12.01 -20.14
C THR A 181 -4.01 -11.71 -18.79
N MET A 182 -5.24 -12.16 -18.58
CA MET A 182 -5.97 -11.96 -17.32
C MET A 182 -5.99 -13.20 -16.42
N LYS A 183 -5.60 -14.37 -16.93
CA LYS A 183 -5.69 -15.62 -16.17
C LYS A 183 -4.86 -15.61 -14.89
N ASP A 184 -3.71 -14.94 -14.90
CA ASP A 184 -2.85 -14.86 -13.72
C ASP A 184 -3.43 -13.98 -12.62
N PHE A 185 -4.25 -12.98 -12.95
CA PHE A 185 -5.02 -12.22 -11.96
C PHE A 185 -6.03 -13.12 -11.23
N PHE A 186 -6.79 -13.95 -11.98
CA PHE A 186 -7.71 -14.93 -11.39
C PHE A 186 -6.99 -15.93 -10.48
N LYS A 187 -5.88 -16.50 -10.95
CA LYS A 187 -5.08 -17.44 -10.16
C LYS A 187 -4.56 -16.81 -8.88
N GLY A 188 -4.07 -15.59 -8.96
CA GLY A 188 -3.60 -14.81 -7.81
C GLY A 188 -4.71 -14.60 -6.77
N ALA A 189 -5.88 -14.13 -7.22
CA ALA A 189 -7.05 -13.94 -6.36
C ALA A 189 -7.51 -15.25 -5.70
N MET A 190 -7.69 -16.31 -6.49
CA MET A 190 -8.10 -17.63 -5.99
C MET A 190 -7.10 -18.19 -4.97
N ALA A 191 -5.80 -18.12 -5.25
CA ALA A 191 -4.76 -18.62 -4.35
C ALA A 191 -4.76 -17.84 -3.03
N SER A 192 -4.86 -16.53 -3.09
CA SER A 192 -4.85 -15.64 -1.92
C SER A 192 -6.06 -15.86 -1.01
N LEU A 193 -7.25 -16.04 -1.59
CA LEU A 193 -8.50 -16.21 -0.83
C LEU A 193 -8.74 -17.66 -0.39
N LYS A 194 -8.11 -18.67 -1.05
CA LYS A 194 -8.34 -20.10 -0.79
C LYS A 194 -8.35 -20.49 0.69
N PRO A 195 -7.36 -20.13 1.53
CA PRO A 195 -7.36 -20.53 2.93
C PRO A 195 -8.52 -19.94 3.73
N TYR A 196 -8.97 -18.73 3.40
CA TYR A 196 -10.10 -18.08 4.08
C TYR A 196 -11.45 -18.61 3.63
N VAL A 197 -11.61 -18.92 2.34
CA VAL A 197 -12.81 -19.58 1.81
C VAL A 197 -12.95 -20.98 2.43
N SER A 198 -11.88 -21.77 2.44
CA SER A 198 -11.88 -23.11 3.02
C SER A 198 -12.17 -23.14 4.52
N ALA A 199 -11.75 -22.10 5.25
CA ALA A 199 -12.00 -21.95 6.68
C ALA A 199 -13.35 -21.24 6.99
N ASN A 200 -14.18 -20.94 5.99
CA ASN A 200 -15.40 -20.14 6.13
C ASN A 200 -15.18 -18.75 6.76
N LYS A 201 -13.99 -18.16 6.53
CA LYS A 201 -13.57 -16.83 7.00
C LYS A 201 -13.64 -15.75 5.91
N TYR A 202 -14.00 -16.10 4.68
CA TYR A 202 -14.36 -15.14 3.65
C TYR A 202 -15.85 -14.84 3.72
N LYS A 203 -16.23 -13.55 3.81
CA LYS A 203 -17.61 -13.09 3.94
C LYS A 203 -17.87 -11.97 2.93
N PRO A 204 -18.68 -12.19 1.88
CA PRO A 204 -19.00 -11.16 0.91
C PRO A 204 -19.76 -10.00 1.58
N ILE A 205 -19.56 -8.78 1.06
CA ILE A 205 -20.32 -7.58 1.42
C ILE A 205 -21.46 -7.44 0.40
N GLU A 206 -22.68 -7.38 0.90
CA GLU A 206 -23.90 -7.21 0.08
C GLU A 206 -24.51 -5.83 0.35
N GLY A 207 -24.71 -5.04 -0.70
CA GLY A 207 -25.26 -3.69 -0.62
C GLY A 207 -24.30 -2.63 -1.16
N ALA A 208 -24.86 -1.45 -1.40
CA ALA A 208 -24.11 -0.33 -1.97
C ALA A 208 -23.42 0.55 -0.88
N ASP A 209 -23.97 0.54 0.33
CA ASP A 209 -23.46 1.20 1.54
C ASP A 209 -23.79 0.32 2.73
N VAL A 210 -22.77 -0.22 3.40
CA VAL A 210 -22.92 -1.18 4.49
C VAL A 210 -21.97 -0.83 5.62
N GLU A 211 -22.50 -0.56 6.81
CA GLU A 211 -21.68 -0.47 8.02
C GLU A 211 -21.20 -1.88 8.41
N LEU A 212 -19.88 -2.08 8.45
CA LEU A 212 -19.27 -3.38 8.75
C LEU A 212 -18.92 -3.53 10.24
N VAL A 213 -18.38 -2.48 10.80
CA VAL A 213 -18.17 -2.28 12.25
C VAL A 213 -18.51 -0.83 12.57
N PRO A 214 -18.85 -0.48 13.81
CA PRO A 214 -19.22 0.89 14.15
C PRO A 214 -18.21 1.93 13.66
N GLY A 215 -18.66 2.84 12.79
CA GLY A 215 -17.85 3.89 12.19
C GLY A 215 -17.05 3.48 10.97
N ILE A 216 -17.19 2.27 10.42
CA ILE A 216 -16.56 1.87 9.15
C ILE A 216 -17.61 1.34 8.17
N HIS A 217 -17.76 2.06 7.05
CA HIS A 217 -18.68 1.75 5.97
C HIS A 217 -17.97 1.27 4.72
N ALA A 218 -18.51 0.24 4.09
CA ALA A 218 -18.13 -0.21 2.75
C ALA A 218 -19.06 0.43 1.73
N LEU A 219 -18.50 1.12 0.74
CA LEU A 219 -19.22 1.81 -0.31
C LEU A 219 -18.86 1.18 -1.67
N ALA A 220 -19.83 0.61 -2.35
CA ALA A 220 -19.61 0.00 -3.66
C ALA A 220 -19.26 1.07 -4.71
N THR A 221 -18.16 0.87 -5.43
CA THR A 221 -17.68 1.77 -6.51
C THR A 221 -17.21 0.94 -7.72
N PRO A 222 -18.13 0.18 -8.36
CA PRO A 222 -17.76 -0.72 -9.44
C PRO A 222 -17.21 0.03 -10.65
N GLY A 223 -16.23 -0.58 -11.32
CA GLY A 223 -15.62 0.00 -12.53
C GLY A 223 -14.18 -0.40 -12.71
N HIS A 224 -13.31 -0.12 -11.75
CA HIS A 224 -11.94 -0.64 -11.77
C HIS A 224 -11.97 -2.18 -11.80
N THR A 225 -12.70 -2.77 -10.87
CA THR A 225 -13.14 -4.17 -10.95
C THR A 225 -14.66 -4.23 -10.78
N PRO A 226 -15.33 -5.39 -11.08
CA PRO A 226 -16.78 -5.50 -10.99
C PRO A 226 -17.35 -5.23 -9.59
N GLY A 227 -16.60 -5.51 -8.55
CA GLY A 227 -17.02 -5.33 -7.16
C GLY A 227 -16.12 -4.40 -6.34
N HIS A 228 -15.33 -3.52 -7.01
CA HIS A 228 -14.49 -2.56 -6.32
C HIS A 228 -15.27 -1.81 -5.26
N THR A 229 -14.68 -1.69 -4.08
CA THR A 229 -15.29 -1.13 -2.87
C THR A 229 -14.31 -0.17 -2.21
N ILE A 230 -14.78 1.01 -1.82
CA ILE A 230 -14.04 1.94 -0.98
C ILE A 230 -14.54 1.87 0.45
N TYR A 231 -13.72 2.26 1.42
CA TYR A 231 -14.08 2.20 2.83
C TYR A 231 -14.04 3.59 3.45
N ALA A 232 -15.15 4.02 4.05
CA ALA A 232 -15.23 5.27 4.80
C ALA A 232 -15.11 4.98 6.29
N VAL A 233 -14.19 5.69 6.94
CA VAL A 233 -13.95 5.62 8.38
C VAL A 233 -14.34 6.94 8.99
N GLU A 234 -15.22 6.93 10.00
CA GLU A 234 -15.74 8.12 10.66
C GLU A 234 -15.68 7.97 12.18
N SER A 235 -15.11 8.97 12.85
CA SER A 235 -15.07 9.02 14.31
C SER A 235 -15.06 10.48 14.78
N LYS A 236 -15.91 10.84 15.74
CA LYS A 236 -15.98 12.18 16.35
C LYS A 236 -16.11 13.33 15.32
N GLY A 237 -16.80 13.09 14.21
CA GLY A 237 -16.98 14.08 13.16
C GLY A 237 -15.79 14.22 12.18
N GLU A 238 -14.72 13.47 12.38
CA GLU A 238 -13.63 13.35 11.40
C GLU A 238 -13.86 12.15 10.50
N LYS A 239 -13.44 12.26 9.24
CA LYS A 239 -13.63 11.24 8.21
C LYS A 239 -12.40 11.04 7.37
N MET A 240 -12.14 9.77 7.02
CA MET A 240 -11.18 9.35 6.00
C MET A 240 -11.83 8.32 5.07
N VAL A 241 -11.54 8.42 3.76
CA VAL A 241 -12.00 7.44 2.78
C VAL A 241 -10.80 6.78 2.11
N PHE A 242 -10.74 5.45 2.19
CA PHE A 242 -9.77 4.61 1.51
C PHE A 242 -10.30 4.29 0.13
N GLY A 243 -9.72 4.95 -0.87
CA GLY A 243 -10.24 4.97 -2.23
C GLY A 243 -9.76 3.83 -3.13
N GLY A 244 -8.89 2.93 -2.62
CA GLY A 244 -8.34 1.82 -3.43
C GLY A 244 -7.79 2.31 -4.76
N ASP A 245 -8.21 1.68 -5.83
CA ASP A 245 -7.75 1.94 -7.20
C ASP A 245 -8.67 2.88 -8.01
N LEU A 246 -9.44 3.71 -7.31
CA LEU A 246 -9.99 4.91 -7.96
C LEU A 246 -8.90 5.89 -8.39
N MET A 247 -7.64 5.69 -7.96
CA MET A 247 -6.48 6.53 -8.26
C MET A 247 -5.21 5.67 -8.41
N HIS A 248 -4.44 5.91 -9.50
CA HIS A 248 -3.14 5.28 -9.74
C HIS A 248 -2.01 6.29 -9.92
N VAL A 249 -2.26 7.43 -10.57
CA VAL A 249 -1.23 8.43 -10.89
C VAL A 249 -1.67 9.81 -10.47
N ALA A 250 -1.25 10.24 -9.29
CA ALA A 250 -1.64 11.52 -8.70
C ALA A 250 -1.37 12.72 -9.63
N ALA A 251 -0.19 12.75 -10.28
CA ALA A 251 0.21 13.82 -11.20
C ALA A 251 -0.72 13.99 -12.42
N VAL A 252 -1.53 12.97 -12.74
CA VAL A 252 -2.41 12.98 -13.91
C VAL A 252 -3.89 13.00 -13.51
N GLN A 253 -4.30 12.04 -12.68
CA GLN A 253 -5.72 11.75 -12.46
C GLN A 253 -6.40 12.70 -11.45
N PHE A 254 -5.65 13.48 -10.65
CA PHE A 254 -6.25 14.60 -9.93
C PHE A 254 -6.57 15.75 -10.88
N ALA A 255 -5.63 16.14 -11.73
CA ALA A 255 -5.84 17.23 -12.69
C ALA A 255 -6.92 16.88 -13.74
N ASP A 256 -6.97 15.61 -14.17
CA ASP A 256 -7.99 15.10 -15.09
C ASP A 256 -8.55 13.75 -14.59
N PRO A 257 -9.61 13.77 -13.77
CA PRO A 257 -10.21 12.55 -13.24
C PRO A 257 -10.98 11.71 -14.28
N SER A 258 -11.02 12.14 -15.54
CA SER A 258 -11.56 11.32 -16.65
C SER A 258 -10.55 10.30 -17.20
N VAL A 259 -9.25 10.50 -16.93
CA VAL A 259 -8.20 9.58 -17.34
C VAL A 259 -8.35 8.26 -16.58
N THR A 260 -8.41 7.15 -17.34
CA THR A 260 -8.57 5.79 -16.86
C THR A 260 -7.27 5.00 -17.01
N ILE A 261 -7.26 3.73 -16.62
CA ILE A 261 -6.10 2.86 -16.75
C ILE A 261 -6.50 1.55 -17.43
N GLN A 262 -5.56 0.87 -18.08
CA GLN A 262 -5.82 -0.41 -18.75
C GLN A 262 -6.25 -1.54 -17.80
N PHE A 263 -6.04 -1.38 -16.49
CA PHE A 263 -6.51 -2.30 -15.46
C PHE A 263 -8.00 -2.13 -15.11
N ASP A 264 -8.65 -1.05 -15.56
CA ASP A 264 -10.08 -0.84 -15.34
C ASP A 264 -10.90 -1.85 -16.16
N SER A 265 -11.65 -2.73 -15.52
CA SER A 265 -12.58 -3.67 -16.17
C SER A 265 -13.70 -2.93 -16.93
N ASN A 266 -14.11 -1.78 -16.41
CA ASN A 266 -15.08 -0.88 -17.03
C ASN A 266 -14.68 0.59 -16.84
N PRO A 267 -13.85 1.14 -17.72
CA PRO A 267 -13.39 2.53 -17.62
C PRO A 267 -14.54 3.56 -17.59
N LYS A 268 -15.67 3.25 -18.27
CA LYS A 268 -16.85 4.13 -18.31
C LYS A 268 -17.57 4.19 -16.96
N ALA A 269 -17.42 3.19 -16.11
CA ALA A 269 -17.93 3.19 -14.74
C ALA A 269 -16.92 3.74 -13.74
N ALA A 270 -15.62 3.41 -13.87
CA ALA A 270 -14.56 3.83 -12.95
C ALA A 270 -14.37 5.36 -12.88
N ALA A 271 -14.35 6.04 -14.03
CA ALA A 271 -14.13 7.49 -14.06
C ALA A 271 -15.26 8.31 -13.35
N PRO A 272 -16.55 8.00 -13.49
CA PRO A 272 -17.61 8.63 -12.70
C PRO A 272 -17.47 8.45 -11.19
N GLU A 273 -17.13 7.25 -10.71
CA GLU A 273 -16.92 6.99 -9.28
C GLU A 273 -15.74 7.81 -8.72
N ARG A 274 -14.63 7.90 -9.46
CA ARG A 274 -13.49 8.78 -9.14
C ARG A 274 -13.92 10.23 -9.04
N LYS A 275 -14.65 10.75 -10.03
CA LYS A 275 -15.15 12.14 -10.06
C LYS A 275 -16.05 12.45 -8.87
N LYS A 276 -16.95 11.53 -8.54
CA LYS A 276 -17.86 11.64 -7.40
C LYS A 276 -17.09 11.71 -6.09
N LEU A 277 -16.12 10.79 -5.87
CA LEU A 277 -15.30 10.80 -4.66
C LEU A 277 -14.53 12.11 -4.50
N TYR A 278 -13.86 12.59 -5.56
CA TYR A 278 -13.08 13.82 -5.50
C TYR A 278 -13.94 15.05 -5.26
N ALA A 279 -15.12 15.11 -5.90
CA ALA A 279 -16.04 16.24 -5.70
C ALA A 279 -16.55 16.29 -4.26
N ASP A 280 -16.92 15.14 -3.71
CA ASP A 280 -17.42 15.04 -2.32
C ASP A 280 -16.30 15.39 -1.32
N ALA A 281 -15.10 14.83 -1.50
CA ALA A 281 -13.97 15.07 -0.63
C ALA A 281 -13.52 16.54 -0.67
N ALA A 282 -13.46 17.14 -1.85
CA ALA A 282 -13.09 18.56 -1.99
C ALA A 282 -14.14 19.52 -1.37
N ALA A 283 -15.42 19.15 -1.41
CA ALA A 283 -16.49 19.94 -0.82
C ALA A 283 -16.54 19.83 0.71
N LYS A 284 -16.25 18.64 1.25
CA LYS A 284 -16.36 18.33 2.69
C LYS A 284 -15.04 18.40 3.44
N GLY A 285 -13.90 18.38 2.75
CA GLY A 285 -12.57 18.55 3.33
C GLY A 285 -12.06 17.35 4.14
N TYR A 286 -12.64 16.15 3.98
CA TYR A 286 -12.16 14.95 4.67
C TYR A 286 -10.90 14.36 4.02
N PHE A 287 -10.21 13.49 4.74
CA PHE A 287 -9.02 12.79 4.25
C PHE A 287 -9.36 11.73 3.19
N LEU A 288 -8.50 11.62 2.20
CA LEU A 288 -8.45 10.49 1.28
C LEU A 288 -7.17 9.69 1.51
N ALA A 289 -7.25 8.38 1.33
CA ALA A 289 -6.10 7.49 1.34
C ALA A 289 -6.17 6.57 0.12
N PHE A 290 -5.06 6.42 -0.62
CA PHE A 290 -5.01 5.65 -1.86
C PHE A 290 -3.85 4.67 -1.87
N SER A 291 -4.08 3.51 -2.48
CA SER A 291 -3.10 2.44 -2.58
C SER A 291 -1.87 2.84 -3.41
N HIS A 292 -2.04 3.68 -4.44
CA HIS A 292 -0.99 4.01 -5.41
C HIS A 292 -0.49 5.46 -5.37
N VAL A 293 -0.98 6.29 -4.47
CA VAL A 293 -0.36 7.59 -4.19
C VAL A 293 0.92 7.36 -3.37
N SER A 294 1.95 8.15 -3.64
CA SER A 294 3.23 8.08 -2.92
C SER A 294 3.02 8.01 -1.42
N PHE A 295 3.72 7.06 -0.76
CA PHE A 295 3.60 6.83 0.68
C PHE A 295 3.70 8.15 1.48
N PRO A 296 2.85 8.38 2.49
CA PRO A 296 1.89 7.46 3.11
C PRO A 296 0.55 7.32 2.37
N GLY A 297 0.38 7.91 1.20
CA GLY A 297 -0.82 7.82 0.39
C GLY A 297 -2.03 8.59 0.94
N ILE A 298 -1.86 9.39 1.99
CA ILE A 298 -2.92 10.10 2.72
C ILE A 298 -2.84 11.61 2.46
N GLY A 299 -3.98 12.25 2.30
CA GLY A 299 -4.06 13.71 2.11
C GLY A 299 -5.48 14.20 1.87
N HIS A 300 -5.58 15.41 1.38
CA HIS A 300 -6.83 16.05 0.98
C HIS A 300 -6.81 16.33 -0.52
N VAL A 301 -7.98 16.55 -1.07
CA VAL A 301 -8.12 17.13 -2.40
C VAL A 301 -8.82 18.49 -2.30
N ARG A 302 -8.39 19.45 -3.12
CA ARG A 302 -9.07 20.71 -3.30
C ARG A 302 -9.37 20.95 -4.77
N LYS A 303 -10.41 21.71 -5.06
CA LYS A 303 -10.73 22.10 -6.42
C LYS A 303 -9.62 22.95 -7.01
N ALA A 304 -9.17 22.64 -8.22
CA ALA A 304 -8.15 23.38 -8.96
C ALA A 304 -8.51 23.41 -10.46
N GLY A 305 -8.95 24.55 -10.95
CA GLY A 305 -9.42 24.69 -12.33
C GLY A 305 -10.54 23.70 -12.67
N ALA A 306 -10.36 22.96 -13.76
CA ALA A 306 -11.31 21.90 -14.18
C ALA A 306 -11.17 20.59 -13.38
N GLY A 307 -10.03 20.38 -12.74
CA GLY A 307 -9.70 19.18 -11.95
C GLY A 307 -9.55 19.48 -10.47
N TYR A 308 -8.61 18.78 -9.87
CA TYR A 308 -8.29 18.84 -8.45
C TYR A 308 -6.79 18.89 -8.22
N GLU A 309 -6.38 19.28 -7.04
CA GLU A 309 -5.01 19.26 -6.55
C GLU A 309 -4.94 18.39 -5.29
N TRP A 310 -3.90 17.57 -5.20
CA TRP A 310 -3.59 16.78 -4.02
C TRP A 310 -2.80 17.60 -3.01
N VAL A 311 -3.23 17.57 -1.76
CA VAL A 311 -2.56 18.19 -0.63
C VAL A 311 -2.17 17.07 0.33
N PRO A 312 -0.91 16.63 0.35
CA PRO A 312 -0.46 15.56 1.24
C PRO A 312 -0.74 15.88 2.71
N VAL A 313 -0.96 14.85 3.52
CA VAL A 313 -1.10 14.99 4.97
C VAL A 313 0.16 15.61 5.57
N ASN A 314 -0.03 16.50 6.53
CA ASN A 314 1.09 17.07 7.29
C ASN A 314 1.60 16.04 8.31
N TYR A 315 2.93 16.00 8.53
CA TYR A 315 3.51 15.21 9.61
C TYR A 315 3.15 15.81 10.96
N THR A 316 2.71 14.97 11.90
CA THR A 316 2.38 15.36 13.27
C THR A 316 2.77 14.26 14.26
N ASN A 317 3.12 14.64 15.47
CA ASN A 317 3.39 13.72 16.59
C ASN A 317 2.16 13.48 17.49
N LYS A 318 0.98 13.94 17.06
CA LYS A 318 -0.26 13.88 17.87
C LYS A 318 -1.04 12.62 17.60
#